data_94edb445079b3a47a3f5daa0490b3bf4
#
_entry.id   94edb445079b3a47a3f5daa0490b3bf4
#
_cell.length_a   1.000
_cell.length_b   1.000
_cell.length_c   1.000
_cell.angle_alpha   90.00
_cell.angle_beta   90.00
_cell.angle_gamma   90.00
#
_symmetry.space_group_name_H-M   'P 1'
#
loop_
_entity.id
_entity.type
_entity.pdbx_description
1 polymer ?
#
loop_
_entity_poly.entity_id
_entity_poly.type
_entity_poly.pdbx_seq_one_letter_code
_entity_poly.pdbx_strand_id
1 'polypeptide(L)'
;MTKSELINRLYLNNKHNLPLEDVSAAVNQIIGRMTDALGGGGRVEVRGFGVLSLHERAARTGRNPRTGEAVQVPACYKVHFKPGKELKERV
;
A
#
# COMPACT_ATOMS: atom_id res chain seq x y z
N MET A 1 11.99 -4.18 -4.78
CA MET A 1 11.47 -5.47 -4.26
C MET A 1 10.01 -5.65 -4.65
N THR A 2 9.70 -6.79 -5.23
CA THR A 2 8.32 -7.14 -5.59
C THR A 2 7.69 -8.04 -4.52
N LYS A 3 6.37 -8.22 -4.60
CA LYS A 3 5.68 -9.17 -3.70
C LYS A 3 6.25 -10.58 -3.84
N SER A 4 6.52 -11.01 -5.07
CA SER A 4 7.10 -12.35 -5.33
C SER A 4 8.47 -12.50 -4.70
N GLU A 5 9.31 -11.48 -4.79
CA GLU A 5 10.63 -11.51 -4.14
C GLU A 5 10.52 -11.55 -2.63
N LEU A 6 9.58 -10.80 -2.05
CA LEU A 6 9.33 -10.81 -0.61
C LEU A 6 8.89 -12.20 -0.15
N ILE A 7 7.94 -12.81 -0.85
CA ILE A 7 7.46 -14.17 -0.55
C ILE A 7 8.61 -15.15 -0.60
N ASN A 8 9.43 -15.07 -1.64
CA ASN A 8 10.55 -15.99 -1.82
C ASN A 8 11.58 -15.85 -0.70
N ARG A 9 11.92 -14.63 -0.31
CA ARG A 9 12.86 -14.38 0.80
C ARG A 9 12.34 -14.91 2.13
N LEU A 10 11.05 -14.70 2.40
CA LEU A 10 10.42 -15.23 3.61
C LEU A 10 10.40 -16.76 3.60
N TYR A 11 10.10 -17.36 2.46
CA TYR A 11 10.15 -18.80 2.31
C TYR A 11 11.54 -19.37 2.58
N LEU A 12 12.59 -18.77 1.99
CA LEU A 12 13.96 -19.23 2.19
C LEU A 12 14.40 -19.12 3.65
N ASN A 13 13.93 -18.12 4.37
CA ASN A 13 14.22 -17.97 5.79
C ASN A 13 13.46 -18.97 6.67
N ASN A 14 12.37 -19.54 6.17
CA ASN A 14 11.48 -20.41 6.93
C ASN A 14 11.24 -21.78 6.26
N LYS A 15 12.05 -22.16 5.28
CA LYS A 15 11.83 -23.35 4.45
C LYS A 15 11.72 -24.68 5.21
N HIS A 16 12.27 -24.75 6.42
CA HIS A 16 12.18 -25.92 7.25
C HIS A 16 10.91 -25.97 8.09
N ASN A 17 10.19 -24.85 8.18
CA ASN A 17 9.02 -24.68 9.04
C ASN A 17 7.72 -24.51 8.25
N LEU A 18 7.78 -23.82 7.10
CA LEU A 18 6.60 -23.47 6.32
C LEU A 18 6.81 -23.79 4.84
N PRO A 19 5.83 -24.44 4.21
CA PRO A 19 5.85 -24.61 2.75
C PRO A 19 5.61 -23.27 2.04
N LEU A 20 6.06 -23.18 0.79
CA LEU A 20 5.94 -21.95 -0.01
C LEU A 20 4.48 -21.49 -0.13
N GLU A 21 3.55 -22.41 -0.28
CA GLU A 21 2.12 -22.10 -0.38
C GLU A 21 1.60 -21.35 0.84
N ASP A 22 2.04 -21.75 2.03
CA ASP A 22 1.62 -21.12 3.29
C ASP A 22 2.22 -19.73 3.44
N VAL A 23 3.47 -19.55 3.06
CA VAL A 23 4.13 -18.25 3.07
C VAL A 23 3.43 -17.28 2.11
N SER A 24 3.14 -17.76 0.90
CA SER A 24 2.42 -16.98 -0.11
C SER A 24 1.02 -16.58 0.38
N ALA A 25 0.28 -17.53 0.96
CA ALA A 25 -1.05 -17.27 1.50
C ALA A 25 -1.00 -16.25 2.63
N ALA A 26 -0.02 -16.34 3.53
CA ALA A 26 0.13 -15.40 4.64
C ALA A 26 0.41 -13.98 4.15
N VAL A 27 1.32 -13.80 3.20
CA VAL A 27 1.64 -12.48 2.64
C VAL A 27 0.42 -11.88 1.93
N ASN A 28 -0.27 -12.68 1.12
CA ASN A 28 -1.48 -12.24 0.44
C ASN A 28 -2.59 -11.86 1.42
N GLN A 29 -2.74 -12.59 2.51
CA GLN A 29 -3.72 -12.28 3.54
C GLN A 29 -3.40 -10.97 4.27
N ILE A 30 -2.14 -10.73 4.59
CA ILE A 30 -1.71 -9.47 5.22
C ILE A 30 -2.03 -8.28 4.31
N ILE A 31 -1.63 -8.36 3.05
CA ILE A 31 -1.88 -7.30 2.07
C ILE A 31 -3.39 -7.11 1.86
N GLY A 32 -4.15 -8.19 1.77
CA GLY A 32 -5.60 -8.15 1.64
C GLY A 32 -6.28 -7.45 2.80
N ARG A 33 -5.84 -7.72 4.03
CA ARG A 33 -6.35 -7.06 5.24
C ARG A 33 -6.05 -5.56 5.24
N MET A 34 -4.86 -5.19 4.82
CA MET A 34 -4.49 -3.77 4.70
C MET A 34 -5.34 -3.07 3.64
N THR A 35 -5.54 -3.71 2.50
CA THR A 35 -6.38 -3.19 1.42
C THR A 35 -7.83 -3.01 1.89
N ASP A 36 -8.38 -3.99 2.59
CA ASP A 36 -9.74 -3.93 3.10
C ASP A 36 -9.92 -2.82 4.13
N ALA A 37 -8.95 -2.64 5.03
CA ALA A 37 -8.99 -1.57 6.02
C ALA A 37 -9.04 -0.19 5.36
N LEU A 38 -8.19 0.04 4.36
CA LEU A 38 -8.17 1.30 3.62
C LEU A 38 -9.43 1.48 2.77
N GLY A 39 -9.89 0.41 2.11
CA GLY A 39 -11.12 0.43 1.34
C GLY A 39 -12.36 0.74 2.18
N GLY A 40 -12.35 0.40 3.45
CA GLY A 40 -13.40 0.70 4.41
C GLY A 40 -13.29 2.07 5.07
N GLY A 41 -12.34 2.91 4.65
CA GLY A 41 -12.15 4.25 5.19
C GLY A 41 -11.24 4.34 6.41
N GLY A 42 -10.62 3.22 6.81
CA GLY A 42 -9.70 3.17 7.94
C GLY A 42 -8.26 3.50 7.56
N ARG A 43 -7.38 3.31 8.51
CA ARG A 43 -5.95 3.48 8.30
C ARG A 43 -5.20 2.23 8.75
N VAL A 44 -3.98 2.07 8.26
CA VAL A 44 -3.10 0.97 8.62
C VAL A 44 -1.85 1.56 9.26
N GLU A 45 -1.58 1.18 10.48
CA GLU A 45 -0.39 1.62 11.21
C GLU A 45 0.50 0.43 11.49
N VAL A 46 1.74 0.49 11.01
CA VAL A 46 2.76 -0.52 11.28
C VAL A 46 3.86 0.17 12.07
N ARG A 47 3.92 -0.13 13.36
CA ARG A 47 4.86 0.50 14.28
C ARG A 47 6.30 0.30 13.81
N GLY A 48 7.06 1.38 13.78
CA GLY A 48 8.44 1.38 13.31
C GLY A 48 8.57 1.51 11.78
N PHE A 49 7.49 1.27 11.03
CA PHE A 49 7.50 1.37 9.58
C PHE A 49 6.81 2.64 9.07
N GLY A 50 5.54 2.81 9.41
CA GLY A 50 4.79 3.98 9.00
C GLY A 50 3.30 3.79 9.06
N VAL A 51 2.57 4.75 8.54
CA VAL A 51 1.13 4.80 8.54
C VAL A 51 0.62 5.02 7.12
N LEU A 52 -0.33 4.18 6.71
CA LEU A 52 -1.08 4.34 5.47
C LEU A 52 -2.45 4.91 5.83
N SER A 53 -2.82 6.02 5.24
CA SER A 53 -4.09 6.69 5.49
C SER A 53 -4.68 7.24 4.22
N LEU A 54 -5.96 7.62 4.27
CA LEU A 54 -6.64 8.21 3.13
C LEU A 54 -6.62 9.73 3.25
N HIS A 55 -6.28 10.39 2.16
CA HIS A 55 -6.37 11.84 2.03
C HIS A 55 -7.42 12.16 0.98
N GLU A 56 -8.39 12.99 1.34
CA GLU A 56 -9.41 13.44 0.42
C GLU A 56 -8.83 14.46 -0.54
N ARG A 57 -9.15 14.27 -1.81
CA ARG A 57 -8.86 15.24 -2.87
C ARG A 57 -10.18 15.80 -3.37
N ALA A 58 -10.38 17.10 -3.21
CA ALA A 58 -11.57 17.79 -3.68
C ALA A 58 -11.70 17.68 -5.20
N ALA A 59 -12.93 17.75 -5.70
CA ALA A 59 -13.19 17.86 -7.12
C ALA A 59 -12.47 19.10 -7.68
N ARG A 60 -11.90 18.98 -8.84
CA ARG A 60 -11.15 20.05 -9.48
C ARG A 60 -11.32 20.04 -10.98
N THR A 61 -10.98 21.16 -11.62
CA THR A 61 -10.90 21.23 -13.07
C THR A 61 -9.46 20.94 -13.49
N GLY A 62 -9.28 19.90 -14.28
CA GLY A 62 -8.02 19.56 -14.90
C GLY A 62 -8.03 19.91 -16.39
N ARG A 63 -6.93 19.66 -17.07
CA ARG A 63 -6.83 19.84 -18.52
C ARG A 63 -6.43 18.53 -19.17
N ASN A 64 -7.06 18.23 -20.30
CA ASN A 64 -6.67 17.11 -21.13
C ASN A 64 -5.37 17.49 -21.88
N PRO A 65 -4.24 16.78 -21.65
CA PRO A 65 -2.97 17.14 -22.28
C PRO A 65 -2.98 16.97 -23.80
N ARG A 66 -3.94 16.22 -24.37
CA ARG A 66 -4.04 16.02 -25.83
C ARG A 66 -4.77 17.15 -26.51
N THR A 67 -5.84 17.66 -25.91
CA THR A 67 -6.72 18.65 -26.53
C THR A 67 -6.66 20.02 -25.88
N GLY A 68 -6.11 20.11 -24.67
CA GLY A 68 -6.11 21.33 -23.88
C GLY A 68 -7.45 21.69 -23.28
N GLU A 69 -8.49 20.87 -23.48
CA GLU A 69 -9.82 21.10 -22.94
C GLU A 69 -9.87 20.90 -21.42
N ALA A 70 -10.72 21.71 -20.76
CA ALA A 70 -10.99 21.56 -19.34
C ALA A 70 -11.77 20.27 -19.08
N VAL A 71 -11.35 19.48 -18.11
CA VAL A 71 -12.00 18.23 -17.73
C VAL A 71 -12.31 18.29 -16.23
N GLN A 72 -13.53 17.91 -15.86
CA GLN A 72 -13.92 17.80 -14.46
C GLN A 72 -13.30 16.53 -13.85
N VAL A 73 -12.50 16.72 -12.80
CA VAL A 73 -11.94 15.62 -12.03
C VAL A 73 -12.76 15.51 -10.74
N PRO A 74 -13.48 14.38 -10.54
CA PRO A 74 -14.30 14.22 -9.35
C PRO A 74 -13.47 14.14 -8.07
N ALA A 75 -14.11 14.42 -6.94
CA ALA A 75 -13.51 14.20 -5.64
C ALA A 75 -13.16 12.72 -5.47
N CYS A 76 -12.03 12.44 -4.87
CA CYS A 76 -11.57 11.06 -4.62
C CYS A 76 -10.70 11.01 -3.37
N TYR A 77 -10.42 9.77 -2.91
CA TYR A 77 -9.46 9.54 -1.84
C TYR A 77 -8.18 8.98 -2.43
N LYS A 78 -7.06 9.41 -1.90
CA LYS A 78 -5.75 8.87 -2.25
C LYS A 78 -5.11 8.25 -1.02
N VAL A 79 -4.39 7.15 -1.22
CA VAL A 79 -3.62 6.55 -0.15
C VAL A 79 -2.35 7.36 0.05
N HIS A 80 -2.12 7.78 1.28
CA HIS A 80 -0.93 8.51 1.68
C HIS A 80 -0.12 7.67 2.65
N PHE A 81 1.18 7.57 2.42
CA PHE A 81 2.09 6.89 3.32
C PHE A 81 2.96 7.90 4.07
N LYS A 82 2.88 7.86 5.40
CA LYS A 82 3.76 8.63 6.26
C LYS A 82 4.77 7.69 6.89
N PRO A 83 6.06 7.78 6.53
CA PRO A 83 7.07 6.90 7.11
C PRO A 83 7.27 7.18 8.60
N GLY A 84 7.51 6.11 9.36
CA GLY A 84 7.83 6.22 10.76
C GLY A 84 9.28 6.62 10.99
N LYS A 85 9.60 6.93 12.25
CA LYS A 85 10.94 7.39 12.63
C LYS A 85 12.03 6.38 12.26
N GLU A 86 11.80 5.11 12.57
CA GLU A 86 12.80 4.07 12.30
C GLU A 86 13.10 3.90 10.82
N LEU A 87 12.06 3.96 9.98
CA LEU A 87 12.25 3.88 8.55
C LEU A 87 13.02 5.11 8.03
N LYS A 88 12.66 6.30 8.48
CA LYS A 88 13.36 7.53 8.08
C LYS A 88 14.84 7.49 8.44
N GLU A 89 15.17 6.95 9.59
CA GLU A 89 16.58 6.87 10.05
C GLU A 89 17.41 5.89 9.24
N ARG A 90 16.77 4.91 8.58
CA ARG A 90 17.44 3.91 7.77
C ARG A 90 17.65 4.30 6.31
N VAL A 91 16.98 5.31 5.86
CA VAL A 91 17.11 5.84 4.50
C VAL A 91 17.61 7.30 4.52
#